data_14e0f608462c59f4f63577ffbbe02aeb
#
_entry.id   14e0f608462c59f4f63577ffbbe02aeb
#
_cell.length_a   1.000
_cell.length_b   1.000
_cell.length_c   1.000
_cell.angle_alpha   90.00
_cell.angle_beta   90.00
_cell.angle_gamma   90.00
#
_symmetry.space_group_name_H-M   'P 1'
#
loop_
_entity.id
_entity.type
_entity.pdbx_description
1 polymer ?
#
loop_
_entity_poly.entity_id
_entity_poly.type
_entity_poly.pdbx_seq_one_letter_code
_entity_poly.pdbx_strand_id
1 'polypeptide(L)'
;MAQSMSSAPFVWRPDGRPDWASMWTTFCELALFGGPPQRGPESALRAPSSGAACDAAMLAEMRRGIWETTGLYAESSEPGRLAVSCDSPAMAQWMATAIALENVEARADEDRVVLPAGPGYRIEDEVKSIITVVAKTHHYWQAHVMGAGDP
;
A
#
# COMPACT_ATOMS: atom_id res chain seq x y z
N MET A 1 13.64 -16.21 -11.65
CA MET A 1 13.26 -15.55 -10.38
C MET A 1 12.28 -14.43 -10.67
N ALA A 2 11.14 -14.45 -10.02
CA ALA A 2 10.13 -13.42 -10.22
C ALA A 2 10.59 -12.10 -9.62
N GLN A 3 10.40 -11.01 -10.38
CA GLN A 3 10.68 -9.66 -9.87
C GLN A 3 9.55 -9.22 -8.96
N SER A 4 9.86 -8.36 -8.00
CA SER A 4 8.84 -7.80 -7.13
C SER A 4 7.93 -6.84 -7.88
N MET A 5 6.74 -6.58 -7.35
CA MET A 5 5.80 -5.63 -7.96
C MET A 5 6.36 -4.21 -8.00
N SER A 6 7.33 -3.89 -7.13
CA SER A 6 7.95 -2.58 -7.12
C SER A 6 8.72 -2.26 -8.40
N SER A 7 9.06 -3.27 -9.21
CA SER A 7 9.76 -3.06 -10.48
C SER A 7 8.83 -2.74 -11.65
N ALA A 8 7.52 -2.77 -11.45
CA ALA A 8 6.57 -2.52 -12.51
C ALA A 8 6.64 -1.07 -13.03
N PRO A 9 6.33 -0.83 -14.31
CA PRO A 9 6.46 0.49 -14.91
C PRO A 9 5.63 1.58 -14.24
N PHE A 10 6.17 2.78 -14.22
CA PHE A 10 5.50 3.94 -13.64
C PHE A 10 4.74 4.70 -14.75
N VAL A 11 3.54 5.18 -14.44
CA VAL A 11 2.70 5.91 -15.40
C VAL A 11 2.45 7.32 -14.88
N TRP A 12 2.64 8.31 -15.77
CA TRP A 12 2.47 9.72 -15.44
C TRP A 12 1.25 10.28 -16.18
N ARG A 13 0.55 11.20 -15.51
CA ARG A 13 -0.55 11.96 -16.13
C ARG A 13 0.03 13.07 -16.99
N PRO A 14 -0.76 13.60 -17.97
CA PRO A 14 -0.29 14.74 -18.76
C PRO A 14 0.08 15.97 -17.93
N ASP A 15 -0.49 16.12 -16.73
CA ASP A 15 -0.19 17.24 -15.85
C ASP A 15 1.10 17.04 -15.04
N GLY A 16 1.83 15.93 -15.27
CA GLY A 16 3.09 15.64 -14.60
C GLY A 16 2.94 14.92 -13.25
N ARG A 17 1.72 14.56 -12.87
CA ARG A 17 1.47 13.84 -11.60
C ARG A 17 1.32 12.36 -11.85
N PRO A 18 1.64 11.51 -10.85
CA PRO A 18 1.46 10.06 -11.00
C PRO A 18 0.00 9.68 -11.25
N ASP A 19 -0.20 8.73 -12.14
CA ASP A 19 -1.52 8.18 -12.45
C ASP A 19 -1.70 6.85 -11.71
N TRP A 20 -2.02 6.96 -10.43
CA TRP A 20 -2.13 5.78 -9.57
C TRP A 20 -3.22 4.82 -10.03
N ALA A 21 -4.35 5.34 -10.48
CA ALA A 21 -5.46 4.51 -10.92
C ALA A 21 -5.10 3.66 -12.14
N SER A 22 -4.41 4.26 -13.13
CA SER A 22 -3.97 3.52 -14.31
C SER A 22 -2.96 2.46 -13.98
N MET A 23 -2.00 2.79 -13.11
CA MET A 23 -1.00 1.82 -12.67
C MET A 23 -1.66 0.64 -11.96
N TRP A 24 -2.62 0.91 -11.08
CA TRP A 24 -3.33 -0.13 -10.38
C TRP A 24 -4.11 -1.04 -11.32
N THR A 25 -4.80 -0.47 -12.32
CA THR A 25 -5.53 -1.24 -13.31
C THR A 25 -4.62 -2.24 -14.01
N THR A 26 -3.41 -1.83 -14.37
CA THR A 26 -2.43 -2.69 -15.01
C THR A 26 -1.95 -3.80 -14.06
N PHE A 27 -1.69 -3.45 -12.80
CA PHE A 27 -1.17 -4.41 -11.82
C PHE A 27 -2.23 -5.37 -11.30
N CYS A 28 -3.49 -4.99 -11.36
CA CYS A 28 -4.60 -5.79 -10.84
C CYS A 28 -4.62 -7.18 -11.45
N GLU A 29 -4.40 -7.28 -12.75
CA GLU A 29 -4.39 -8.58 -13.44
C GLU A 29 -3.27 -9.47 -12.92
N LEU A 30 -2.09 -8.90 -12.70
CA LEU A 30 -0.96 -9.65 -12.15
C LEU A 30 -1.24 -10.12 -10.73
N ALA A 31 -1.87 -9.28 -9.93
CA ALA A 31 -2.21 -9.60 -8.55
C ALA A 31 -3.22 -10.76 -8.46
N LEU A 32 -4.18 -10.78 -9.37
CA LEU A 32 -5.23 -11.81 -9.38
C LEU A 32 -4.69 -13.21 -9.64
N PHE A 33 -3.54 -13.33 -10.26
CA PHE A 33 -2.95 -14.61 -10.60
C PHE A 33 -1.77 -14.99 -9.69
N GLY A 34 -1.74 -14.42 -8.48
CA GLY A 34 -0.70 -14.75 -7.52
C GLY A 34 0.65 -14.19 -7.89
N GLY A 35 0.66 -12.95 -8.34
CA GLY A 35 1.88 -12.26 -8.72
C GLY A 35 2.90 -12.16 -7.59
N PRO A 36 4.11 -11.68 -7.88
CA PRO A 36 5.18 -11.60 -6.91
C PRO A 36 4.83 -10.61 -5.77
N PRO A 37 5.49 -10.73 -4.61
CA PRO A 37 5.27 -9.77 -3.54
C PRO A 37 5.67 -8.36 -3.96
N GLN A 38 5.11 -7.35 -3.30
CA GLN A 38 5.36 -5.95 -3.63
C GLN A 38 6.84 -5.63 -3.56
N ARG A 39 7.54 -6.16 -2.56
CA ARG A 39 8.98 -5.94 -2.41
C ARG A 39 9.67 -7.25 -2.11
N GLY A 40 10.93 -7.36 -2.53
CA GLY A 40 11.75 -8.50 -2.15
C GLY A 40 12.16 -8.40 -0.68
N PRO A 41 12.59 -9.52 -0.08
CA PRO A 41 12.99 -9.52 1.33
C PRO A 41 14.19 -8.61 1.62
N GLU A 42 15.04 -8.38 0.64
CA GLU A 42 16.22 -7.52 0.81
C GLU A 42 15.88 -6.04 0.75
N SER A 43 14.72 -5.69 0.21
CA SER A 43 14.25 -4.31 0.09
C SER A 43 12.97 -4.07 0.88
N ALA A 44 12.72 -4.87 1.91
CA ALA A 44 11.54 -4.75 2.74
C ALA A 44 11.40 -3.34 3.32
N LEU A 45 10.18 -2.82 3.33
CA LEU A 45 9.91 -1.51 3.90
C LEU A 45 9.57 -1.64 5.38
N ARG A 46 10.26 -0.86 6.19
CA ARG A 46 10.05 -0.83 7.64
C ARG A 46 9.99 0.62 8.10
N ALA A 47 9.23 0.86 9.15
CA ALA A 47 9.20 2.18 9.75
C ALA A 47 10.57 2.51 10.33
N PRO A 48 11.00 3.79 10.27
CA PRO A 48 12.29 4.17 10.83
C PRO A 48 12.30 3.98 12.35
N SER A 49 13.35 3.34 12.84
CA SER A 49 13.49 3.10 14.29
C SER A 49 13.66 4.40 15.08
N SER A 50 14.13 5.45 14.42
CA SER A 50 14.31 6.76 15.03
C SER A 50 13.01 7.55 15.17
N GLY A 51 11.91 7.10 14.56
CA GLY A 51 10.67 7.86 14.51
C GLY A 51 10.76 9.10 13.64
N ALA A 52 11.70 9.14 12.68
CA ALA A 52 11.85 10.29 11.80
C ALA A 52 10.64 10.43 10.88
N ALA A 53 10.19 11.67 10.69
CA ALA A 53 8.98 11.96 9.92
C ALA A 53 9.24 11.87 8.41
N CYS A 54 8.19 11.48 7.67
CA CYS A 54 8.19 11.51 6.22
C CYS A 54 8.10 12.95 5.72
N ASP A 55 8.67 13.20 4.54
CA ASP A 55 8.47 14.46 3.83
C ASP A 55 6.96 14.67 3.61
N ALA A 56 6.48 15.88 3.91
CA ALA A 56 5.05 16.19 3.81
C ALA A 56 4.50 15.98 2.41
N ALA A 57 5.28 16.27 1.37
CA ALA A 57 4.85 16.08 -0.01
C ALA A 57 4.69 14.59 -0.33
N MET A 58 5.58 13.74 0.17
CA MET A 58 5.49 12.30 -0.04
C MET A 58 4.32 11.71 0.73
N LEU A 59 4.10 12.18 1.96
CA LEU A 59 2.96 11.74 2.75
C LEU A 59 1.64 12.10 2.05
N ALA A 60 1.53 13.31 1.54
CA ALA A 60 0.35 13.75 0.80
C ALA A 60 0.12 12.88 -0.44
N GLU A 61 1.19 12.52 -1.14
CA GLU A 61 1.09 11.69 -2.33
C GLU A 61 0.64 10.27 -2.01
N MET A 62 1.13 9.68 -0.92
CA MET A 62 0.68 8.37 -0.48
C MET A 62 -0.82 8.41 -0.14
N ARG A 63 -1.26 9.44 0.57
CA ARG A 63 -2.67 9.61 0.91
C ARG A 63 -3.54 9.73 -0.34
N ARG A 64 -3.08 10.52 -1.33
CA ARG A 64 -3.81 10.70 -2.59
C ARG A 64 -3.92 9.40 -3.37
N GLY A 65 -2.80 8.67 -3.50
CA GLY A 65 -2.77 7.42 -4.25
C GLY A 65 -3.64 6.35 -3.61
N ILE A 66 -3.62 6.23 -2.30
CA ILE A 66 -4.47 5.28 -1.58
C ILE A 66 -5.94 5.61 -1.82
N TRP A 67 -6.31 6.89 -1.71
CA TRP A 67 -7.67 7.32 -1.97
C TRP A 67 -8.11 7.03 -3.41
N GLU A 68 -7.27 7.37 -4.39
CA GLU A 68 -7.60 7.18 -5.81
C GLU A 68 -7.72 5.72 -6.20
N THR A 69 -7.00 4.82 -5.53
CA THR A 69 -7.03 3.39 -5.87
C THR A 69 -8.00 2.58 -5.04
N THR A 70 -8.32 3.01 -3.83
CA THR A 70 -9.14 2.19 -2.91
C THR A 70 -10.36 2.92 -2.36
N GLY A 71 -10.35 4.24 -2.35
CA GLY A 71 -11.37 4.99 -1.64
C GLY A 71 -11.19 5.00 -0.13
N LEU A 72 -10.07 4.48 0.38
CA LEU A 72 -9.79 4.48 1.81
C LEU A 72 -9.08 5.77 2.21
N TYR A 73 -9.40 6.24 3.41
CA TYR A 73 -8.78 7.44 3.97
C TYR A 73 -7.49 7.06 4.69
N ALA A 74 -6.45 7.87 4.50
CA ALA A 74 -5.16 7.66 5.15
C ALA A 74 -4.66 8.96 5.74
N GLU A 75 -3.94 8.87 6.87
CA GLU A 75 -3.38 10.05 7.54
C GLU A 75 -2.11 9.67 8.28
N SER A 76 -1.33 10.68 8.66
CA SER A 76 -0.18 10.46 9.51
C SER A 76 -0.67 10.04 10.91
N SER A 77 -0.17 8.92 11.42
CA SER A 77 -0.55 8.46 12.75
C SER A 77 0.47 8.90 13.81
N GLU A 78 1.74 8.77 13.48
CA GLU A 78 2.87 9.17 14.30
C GLU A 78 4.06 9.40 13.38
N PRO A 79 5.12 10.09 13.82
CA PRO A 79 6.26 10.32 12.94
C PRO A 79 6.81 9.01 12.39
N GLY A 80 6.98 8.94 11.06
CA GLY A 80 7.47 7.76 10.38
C GLY A 80 6.40 6.72 10.06
N ARG A 81 5.14 6.97 10.33
CA ARG A 81 4.05 6.02 10.09
C ARG A 81 2.81 6.68 9.51
N LEU A 82 2.09 5.88 8.73
CA LEU A 82 0.85 6.26 8.06
C LEU A 82 -0.23 5.26 8.48
N ALA A 83 -1.43 5.74 8.77
CA ALA A 83 -2.56 4.87 9.12
C ALA A 83 -3.63 4.94 8.04
N VAL A 84 -4.09 3.77 7.59
CA VAL A 84 -5.17 3.63 6.62
C VAL A 84 -6.42 3.17 7.35
N SER A 85 -7.51 3.92 7.23
CA SER A 85 -8.78 3.59 7.87
C SER A 85 -9.51 2.51 7.09
N CYS A 86 -9.86 1.43 7.78
CA CYS A 86 -10.61 0.31 7.23
C CYS A 86 -12.06 0.36 7.74
N ASP A 87 -12.92 -0.49 7.18
CA ASP A 87 -14.33 -0.53 7.55
C ASP A 87 -14.56 -1.24 8.89
N SER A 88 -13.61 -2.07 9.30
CA SER A 88 -13.75 -2.86 10.52
C SER A 88 -12.39 -3.29 11.05
N PRO A 89 -12.28 -3.64 12.34
CA PRO A 89 -11.05 -4.23 12.87
C PRO A 89 -10.68 -5.54 12.18
N ALA A 90 -11.66 -6.34 11.76
CA ALA A 90 -11.39 -7.59 11.03
C ALA A 90 -10.70 -7.31 9.70
N MET A 91 -11.17 -6.32 8.97
CA MET A 91 -10.54 -5.89 7.71
C MET A 91 -9.11 -5.41 7.95
N ALA A 92 -8.90 -4.60 9.00
CA ALA A 92 -7.59 -4.07 9.31
C ALA A 92 -6.60 -5.19 9.64
N GLN A 93 -7.00 -6.17 10.44
CA GLN A 93 -6.15 -7.31 10.78
C GLN A 93 -5.82 -8.16 9.56
N TRP A 94 -6.81 -8.42 8.73
CA TRP A 94 -6.61 -9.21 7.51
C TRP A 94 -5.65 -8.51 6.56
N MET A 95 -5.88 -7.23 6.31
CA MET A 95 -5.01 -6.45 5.42
C MET A 95 -3.59 -6.32 5.98
N ALA A 96 -3.45 -6.08 7.28
CA ALA A 96 -2.11 -5.96 7.89
C ALA A 96 -1.31 -7.26 7.70
N THR A 97 -1.95 -8.42 7.90
CA THR A 97 -1.32 -9.71 7.68
C THR A 97 -0.91 -9.89 6.21
N ALA A 98 -1.81 -9.56 5.29
CA ALA A 98 -1.53 -9.68 3.86
C ALA A 98 -0.41 -8.74 3.42
N ILE A 99 -0.41 -7.51 3.91
CA ILE A 99 0.64 -6.53 3.58
C ILE A 99 1.99 -6.97 4.11
N ALA A 100 2.04 -7.53 5.31
CA ALA A 100 3.29 -8.03 5.88
C ALA A 100 3.92 -9.13 5.02
N LEU A 101 3.09 -9.96 4.39
CA LEU A 101 3.56 -11.00 3.47
C LEU A 101 4.17 -10.42 2.19
N GLU A 102 3.91 -9.15 1.90
CA GLU A 102 4.46 -8.45 0.74
C GLU A 102 5.78 -7.74 1.07
N ASN A 103 6.35 -8.02 2.23
CA ASN A 103 7.60 -7.42 2.71
C ASN A 103 7.47 -5.91 2.96
N VAL A 104 6.31 -5.51 3.46
CA VAL A 104 6.05 -4.17 3.94
C VAL A 104 5.56 -4.30 5.39
N GLU A 105 6.23 -3.65 6.32
CA GLU A 105 5.83 -3.70 7.72
C GLU A 105 4.40 -3.20 7.86
N ALA A 106 3.58 -3.93 8.60
CA ALA A 106 2.19 -3.54 8.80
C ALA A 106 1.68 -4.11 10.13
N ARG A 107 0.85 -3.34 10.81
CA ARG A 107 0.15 -3.81 12.00
C ARG A 107 -1.25 -3.22 12.01
N ALA A 108 -2.18 -3.95 12.62
CA ALA A 108 -3.53 -3.44 12.83
C ALA A 108 -3.58 -2.68 14.16
N ASP A 109 -4.27 -1.55 14.15
CA ASP A 109 -4.56 -0.76 15.34
C ASP A 109 -6.05 -0.45 15.27
N GLU A 110 -6.85 -1.27 15.96
CA GLU A 110 -8.31 -1.23 15.88
C GLU A 110 -8.75 -1.38 14.42
N ASP A 111 -9.41 -0.40 13.84
CA ASP A 111 -9.89 -0.46 12.44
C ASP A 111 -8.93 0.19 11.46
N ARG A 112 -7.67 0.39 11.86
CA ARG A 112 -6.66 0.99 10.99
C ARG A 112 -5.49 0.07 10.76
N VAL A 113 -4.86 0.21 9.58
CA VAL A 113 -3.60 -0.46 9.26
C VAL A 113 -2.49 0.59 9.33
N VAL A 114 -1.48 0.34 10.14
CA VAL A 114 -0.35 1.25 10.32
C VAL A 114 0.82 0.76 9.48
N LEU A 115 1.34 1.66 8.64
CA LEU A 115 2.37 1.36 7.64
C LEU A 115 3.56 2.29 7.80
N PRO A 116 4.74 1.92 7.23
CA PRO A 116 5.89 2.82 7.24
C PRO A 116 5.66 4.05 6.37
N ALA A 117 6.15 5.19 6.82
CA ALA A 117 6.18 6.43 6.05
C ALA A 117 7.42 7.19 6.51
N GLY A 118 8.58 6.77 6.05
CA GLY A 118 9.86 7.27 6.53
C GLY A 118 10.43 8.40 5.71
N PRO A 119 11.51 9.01 6.19
CA PRO A 119 12.21 10.05 5.44
C PRO A 119 12.88 9.48 4.21
N GLY A 120 13.10 10.33 3.20
CA GLY A 120 13.79 9.91 1.99
C GLY A 120 12.96 9.06 1.03
N TYR A 121 11.67 8.91 1.27
CA TYR A 121 10.79 8.17 0.35
C TYR A 121 10.72 8.88 -0.99
N ARG A 122 10.79 8.09 -2.07
CA ARG A 122 10.67 8.59 -3.44
C ARG A 122 9.38 8.10 -4.05
N ILE A 123 8.78 8.92 -4.91
CA ILE A 123 7.51 8.62 -5.55
C ILE A 123 7.56 7.30 -6.32
N GLU A 124 8.65 7.07 -7.05
CA GLU A 124 8.77 5.91 -7.94
C GLU A 124 9.23 4.64 -7.23
N ASP A 125 9.48 4.70 -5.94
CA ASP A 125 9.95 3.55 -5.16
C ASP A 125 9.04 3.33 -3.95
N GLU A 126 9.41 3.86 -2.79
CA GLU A 126 8.71 3.57 -1.54
C GLU A 126 7.25 4.04 -1.56
N VAL A 127 6.99 5.26 -2.07
CA VAL A 127 5.63 5.78 -2.17
C VAL A 127 4.76 4.87 -3.05
N LYS A 128 5.28 4.50 -4.22
CA LYS A 128 4.58 3.56 -5.11
C LYS A 128 4.31 2.23 -4.43
N SER A 129 5.27 1.71 -3.69
CA SER A 129 5.11 0.44 -2.99
C SER A 129 4.00 0.50 -1.94
N ILE A 130 3.94 1.57 -1.16
CA ILE A 130 2.89 1.73 -0.14
C ILE A 130 1.52 1.78 -0.80
N ILE A 131 1.35 2.60 -1.83
CA ILE A 131 0.06 2.74 -2.53
C ILE A 131 -0.35 1.42 -3.16
N THR A 132 0.58 0.77 -3.86
CA THR A 132 0.28 -0.47 -4.59
C THR A 132 -0.07 -1.61 -3.65
N VAL A 133 0.64 -1.76 -2.53
CA VAL A 133 0.36 -2.86 -1.60
C VAL A 133 -0.98 -2.66 -0.91
N VAL A 134 -1.37 -1.42 -0.62
CA VAL A 134 -2.69 -1.16 -0.05
C VAL A 134 -3.77 -1.46 -1.06
N ALA A 135 -3.61 -1.01 -2.31
CA ALA A 135 -4.58 -1.26 -3.37
C ALA A 135 -4.75 -2.76 -3.64
N LYS A 136 -3.63 -3.48 -3.71
CA LYS A 136 -3.62 -4.92 -3.95
C LYS A 136 -4.33 -5.69 -2.84
N THR A 137 -3.99 -5.41 -1.59
CA THR A 137 -4.56 -6.14 -0.46
C THR A 137 -6.02 -5.74 -0.22
N HIS A 138 -6.38 -4.49 -0.51
CA HIS A 138 -7.77 -4.05 -0.45
C HIS A 138 -8.62 -4.82 -1.48
N HIS A 139 -8.10 -4.97 -2.69
CA HIS A 139 -8.78 -5.75 -3.73
C HIS A 139 -8.97 -7.21 -3.28
N TYR A 140 -7.93 -7.81 -2.69
CA TYR A 140 -8.01 -9.18 -2.18
C TYR A 140 -9.00 -9.29 -1.03
N TRP A 141 -9.05 -8.30 -0.14
CA TRP A 141 -10.01 -8.30 0.95
C TRP A 141 -11.45 -8.29 0.40
N GLN A 142 -11.72 -7.46 -0.60
CA GLN A 142 -13.05 -7.40 -1.21
C GLN A 142 -13.44 -8.75 -1.82
N ALA A 143 -12.50 -9.38 -2.52
CA ALA A 143 -12.73 -10.72 -3.08
C ALA A 143 -12.95 -11.77 -1.98
N HIS A 144 -12.19 -11.67 -0.89
CA HIS A 144 -12.31 -12.58 0.25
C HIS A 144 -13.69 -12.46 0.90
N VAL A 145 -14.16 -11.24 1.14
CA VAL A 145 -15.46 -11.01 1.76
C VAL A 145 -16.59 -11.48 0.84
N MET A 146 -16.50 -11.18 -0.45
CA MET A 146 -17.52 -11.62 -1.41
C MET A 146 -17.56 -13.14 -1.51
N GLY A 147 -16.39 -13.79 -1.53
CA GLY A 147 -16.31 -15.25 -1.54
C GLY A 147 -16.88 -15.88 -0.27
N ALA A 148 -16.61 -15.27 0.88
CA ALA A 148 -17.13 -15.77 2.16
C ALA A 148 -18.63 -15.56 2.30
N GLY A 149 -19.17 -14.50 1.66
CA GLY A 149 -20.60 -14.20 1.70
C GLY A 149 -21.42 -14.97 0.67
N ASP A 150 -20.77 -15.70 -0.21
CA ASP A 150 -21.44 -16.45 -1.28
C ASP A 150 -21.72 -17.87 -0.79
N PRO A 151 -23.00 -18.23 -0.63
CA PRO A 151 -23.37 -19.57 -0.13
C PRO A 151 -23.03 -20.70 -1.10
#